data_3ef1b7d45595b693bde29e34d6c17ede
#
_entry.id   3ef1b7d45595b693bde29e34d6c17ede
#
_cell.length_a   1.000
_cell.length_b   1.000
_cell.length_c   1.000
_cell.angle_alpha   90.00
_cell.angle_beta   90.00
_cell.angle_gamma   90.00
#
_symmetry.space_group_name_H-M   'P 1'
#
loop_
_entity.id
_entity.type
_entity.pdbx_description
1 polymer ?
#
loop_
_entity_poly.entity_id
_entity_poly.type
_entity_poly.pdbx_seq_one_letter_code
_entity_poly.pdbx_strand_id
1 'polypeptide(L)'
;MKLLFLLFKGATLGKLLLSGGTMLLSVATYALAFGWPYATGLVALLFCHELGHYLAARQRNLPVGLPMFIPFVGAWVALKEAFPDAETEAWVGIAGPLLGSLAALGCYYLAEYLDSSMLMAVAYAGFFLNLFNLIPIPPLDGGRITVAISRKIWYLGIPLLLGFFYLHPSPLLLIVCLLAASQIWARRKETPNLTALTPGKRLEYTLLYFGLIAWLSLMTYNLHGALASFR
;
A
#
# COMPACT_ATOMS: atom_id res chain seq x y z
N MET A 1 -38.48 -12.79 -4.00
CA MET A 1 -37.12 -13.17 -4.49
C MET A 1 -36.55 -12.24 -5.57
N LYS A 2 -37.26 -11.90 -6.66
CA LYS A 2 -36.75 -11.03 -7.73
C LYS A 2 -36.36 -9.61 -7.25
N LEU A 3 -37.17 -8.99 -6.37
CA LEU A 3 -36.92 -7.66 -5.81
C LEU A 3 -35.65 -7.62 -4.92
N LEU A 4 -35.45 -8.65 -4.09
CA LEU A 4 -34.28 -8.81 -3.24
C LEU A 4 -32.99 -8.95 -4.09
N PHE A 5 -33.05 -9.72 -5.20
CA PHE A 5 -31.97 -9.90 -6.16
C PHE A 5 -31.64 -8.61 -6.91
N LEU A 6 -32.65 -7.80 -7.26
CA LEU A 6 -32.47 -6.47 -7.86
C LEU A 6 -31.82 -5.47 -6.89
N LEU A 7 -32.23 -5.47 -5.60
CA LEU A 7 -31.64 -4.64 -4.56
C LEU A 7 -30.16 -5.03 -4.28
N PHE A 8 -29.84 -6.33 -4.26
CA PHE A 8 -28.46 -6.80 -4.12
C PHE A 8 -27.58 -6.41 -5.32
N LYS A 9 -28.09 -6.52 -6.55
CA LYS A 9 -27.39 -6.04 -7.76
C LYS A 9 -27.21 -4.53 -7.74
N GLY A 10 -28.21 -3.76 -7.31
CA GLY A 10 -28.15 -2.31 -7.18
C GLY A 10 -27.10 -1.86 -6.15
N ALA A 11 -27.03 -2.52 -4.99
CA ALA A 11 -26.04 -2.22 -3.98
C ALA A 11 -24.60 -2.55 -4.43
N THR A 12 -24.41 -3.63 -5.21
CA THR A 12 -23.11 -3.99 -5.77
C THR A 12 -22.68 -3.01 -6.87
N LEU A 13 -23.61 -2.64 -7.75
CA LEU A 13 -23.37 -1.64 -8.79
C LEU A 13 -23.02 -0.28 -8.18
N GLY A 14 -23.74 0.17 -7.13
CA GLY A 14 -23.43 1.40 -6.41
C GLY A 14 -22.01 1.42 -5.83
N LYS A 15 -21.55 0.30 -5.25
CA LYS A 15 -20.16 0.18 -4.74
C LYS A 15 -19.12 0.23 -5.86
N LEU A 16 -19.38 -0.43 -6.99
CA LEU A 16 -18.50 -0.37 -8.17
C LEU A 16 -18.41 1.03 -8.75
N LEU A 17 -19.54 1.73 -8.86
CA LEU A 17 -19.59 3.11 -9.33
C LEU A 17 -18.87 4.06 -8.37
N LEU A 18 -19.00 3.85 -7.07
CA LEU A 18 -18.28 4.66 -6.07
C LEU A 18 -16.76 4.42 -6.15
N SER A 19 -16.32 3.16 -6.18
CA SER A 19 -14.89 2.81 -6.31
C SER A 19 -14.30 3.35 -7.61
N GLY A 20 -14.96 3.09 -8.75
CA GLY A 20 -14.52 3.59 -10.05
C GLY A 20 -14.58 5.13 -10.15
N GLY A 21 -15.63 5.74 -9.60
CA GLY A 21 -15.76 7.21 -9.56
C GLY A 21 -14.66 7.89 -8.75
N THR A 22 -14.32 7.35 -7.57
CA THR A 22 -13.21 7.89 -6.75
C THR A 22 -11.86 7.68 -7.43
N MET A 23 -11.67 6.56 -8.14
CA MET A 23 -10.47 6.31 -8.94
C MET A 23 -10.32 7.34 -10.08
N LEU A 24 -11.39 7.58 -10.85
CA LEU A 24 -11.39 8.58 -11.92
C LEU A 24 -11.18 10.00 -11.38
N LEU A 25 -11.77 10.33 -10.24
CA LEU A 25 -11.54 11.61 -9.56
C LEU A 25 -10.06 11.76 -9.17
N SER A 26 -9.42 10.70 -8.67
CA SER A 26 -7.99 10.71 -8.34
C SER A 26 -7.14 10.91 -9.59
N VAL A 27 -7.43 10.20 -10.69
CA VAL A 27 -6.74 10.41 -11.97
C VAL A 27 -6.87 11.86 -12.42
N ALA A 28 -8.09 12.42 -12.45
CA ALA A 28 -8.32 13.80 -12.86
C ALA A 28 -7.56 14.80 -11.98
N THR A 29 -7.58 14.60 -10.66
CA THR A 29 -6.89 15.49 -9.71
C THR A 29 -5.37 15.43 -9.87
N TYR A 30 -4.78 14.23 -10.00
CA TYR A 30 -3.34 14.09 -10.27
C TYR A 30 -2.95 14.61 -11.65
N ALA A 31 -3.85 14.49 -12.65
CA ALA A 31 -3.60 14.99 -13.99
C ALA A 31 -3.43 16.51 -14.05
N LEU A 32 -4.09 17.25 -13.17
CA LEU A 32 -3.91 18.71 -13.04
C LEU A 32 -2.49 19.08 -12.60
N ALA A 33 -1.84 18.23 -11.82
CA ALA A 33 -0.49 18.48 -11.29
C ALA A 33 0.62 17.86 -12.17
N PHE A 34 0.39 16.66 -12.73
CA PHE A 34 1.42 15.84 -13.36
C PHE A 34 1.15 15.45 -14.82
N GLY A 35 -0.01 15.83 -15.36
CA GLY A 35 -0.48 15.43 -16.69
C GLY A 35 -1.15 14.04 -16.71
N TRP A 36 -2.02 13.82 -17.70
CA TRP A 36 -2.87 12.65 -17.82
C TRP A 36 -2.10 11.30 -17.89
N PRO A 37 -1.02 11.16 -18.69
CA PRO A 37 -0.33 9.88 -18.81
C PRO A 37 0.30 9.43 -17.48
N TYR A 38 0.99 10.33 -16.79
CA TYR A 38 1.60 10.04 -15.50
C TYR A 38 0.54 9.73 -14.43
N ALA A 39 -0.52 10.55 -14.34
CA ALA A 39 -1.61 10.37 -13.38
C ALA A 39 -2.30 9.02 -13.54
N THR A 40 -2.57 8.61 -14.80
CA THR A 40 -3.19 7.31 -15.09
C THR A 40 -2.28 6.16 -14.66
N GLY A 41 -0.99 6.22 -14.99
CA GLY A 41 -0.02 5.22 -14.58
C GLY A 41 0.11 5.11 -13.06
N LEU A 42 0.23 6.25 -12.36
CA LEU A 42 0.32 6.30 -10.90
C LEU A 42 -0.91 5.67 -10.23
N VAL A 43 -2.12 6.04 -10.66
CA VAL A 43 -3.37 5.51 -10.08
C VAL A 43 -3.54 4.03 -10.43
N ALA A 44 -3.09 3.58 -11.60
CA ALA A 44 -3.09 2.16 -11.95
C ALA A 44 -2.15 1.36 -11.02
N LEU A 45 -0.96 1.87 -10.67
CA LEU A 45 -0.07 1.22 -9.71
C LEU A 45 -0.65 1.20 -8.29
N LEU A 46 -1.28 2.29 -7.86
CA LEU A 46 -2.02 2.33 -6.58
C LEU A 46 -3.17 1.32 -6.58
N PHE A 47 -3.90 1.21 -7.68
CA PHE A 47 -4.95 0.19 -7.81
C PHE A 47 -4.39 -1.24 -7.68
N CYS A 48 -3.27 -1.55 -8.33
CA CYS A 48 -2.61 -2.85 -8.20
C CYS A 48 -2.18 -3.14 -6.75
N HIS A 49 -1.66 -2.14 -6.05
CA HIS A 49 -1.31 -2.25 -4.64
C HIS A 49 -2.54 -2.60 -3.78
N GLU A 50 -3.63 -1.83 -3.89
CA GLU A 50 -4.87 -2.09 -3.13
C GLU A 50 -5.53 -3.41 -3.52
N LEU A 51 -5.43 -3.79 -4.79
CA LEU A 51 -5.91 -5.08 -5.27
C LEU A 51 -5.18 -6.23 -4.57
N GLY A 52 -3.89 -6.10 -4.27
CA GLY A 52 -3.14 -7.06 -3.48
C GLY A 52 -3.76 -7.28 -2.10
N HIS A 53 -4.04 -6.21 -1.37
CA HIS A 53 -4.73 -6.28 -0.07
C HIS A 53 -6.11 -6.92 -0.18
N TYR A 54 -6.88 -6.48 -1.17
CA TYR A 54 -8.23 -7.00 -1.40
C TYR A 54 -8.22 -8.51 -1.67
N LEU A 55 -7.35 -8.98 -2.57
CA LEU A 55 -7.25 -10.40 -2.92
C LEU A 55 -6.81 -11.25 -1.73
N ALA A 56 -5.80 -10.81 -0.98
CA ALA A 56 -5.31 -11.50 0.20
C ALA A 56 -6.38 -11.57 1.32
N ALA A 57 -7.11 -10.49 1.55
CA ALA A 57 -8.19 -10.47 2.50
C ALA A 57 -9.33 -11.41 2.09
N ARG A 58 -9.69 -11.42 0.80
CA ARG A 58 -10.69 -12.37 0.24
C ARG A 58 -10.23 -13.82 0.36
N GLN A 59 -8.95 -14.10 0.12
CA GLN A 59 -8.35 -15.43 0.28
C GLN A 59 -8.47 -15.94 1.73
N ARG A 60 -8.38 -15.03 2.70
CA ARG A 60 -8.54 -15.32 4.14
C ARG A 60 -10.02 -15.21 4.60
N ASN A 61 -10.98 -15.14 3.67
CA ASN A 61 -12.43 -15.04 3.93
C ASN A 61 -12.84 -13.82 4.77
N LEU A 62 -12.04 -12.74 4.75
CA LEU A 62 -12.38 -11.51 5.45
C LEU A 62 -13.44 -10.72 4.66
N PRO A 63 -14.43 -10.13 5.36
CA PRO A 63 -15.42 -9.26 4.74
C PRO A 63 -14.79 -7.91 4.41
N VAL A 64 -14.45 -7.68 3.14
CA VAL A 64 -13.79 -6.46 2.65
C VAL A 64 -14.65 -5.68 1.68
N GLY A 65 -14.52 -4.36 1.71
CA GLY A 65 -15.06 -3.45 0.70
C GLY A 65 -14.20 -3.41 -0.55
N LEU A 66 -14.72 -2.76 -1.60
CA LEU A 66 -13.92 -2.43 -2.77
C LEU A 66 -12.92 -1.30 -2.42
N PRO A 67 -11.76 -1.23 -3.11
CA PRO A 67 -10.82 -0.14 -2.93
C PRO A 67 -11.48 1.23 -3.18
N MET A 68 -11.22 2.19 -2.32
CA MET A 68 -11.64 3.58 -2.48
C MET A 68 -10.39 4.46 -2.61
N PHE A 69 -10.45 5.43 -3.53
CA PHE A 69 -9.32 6.30 -3.84
C PHE A 69 -9.62 7.71 -3.33
N ILE A 70 -8.68 8.28 -2.59
CA ILE A 70 -8.76 9.64 -2.07
C ILE A 70 -7.57 10.40 -2.65
N PRO A 71 -7.81 11.41 -3.51
CA PRO A 71 -6.74 12.20 -4.09
C PRO A 71 -5.77 12.73 -3.03
N PHE A 72 -4.47 12.62 -3.28
CA PHE A 72 -3.35 13.00 -2.42
C PHE A 72 -3.21 12.24 -1.09
N VAL A 73 -4.21 11.47 -0.67
CA VAL A 73 -4.13 10.62 0.53
C VAL A 73 -3.72 9.20 0.16
N GLY A 74 -4.14 8.73 -1.01
CA GLY A 74 -3.87 7.38 -1.50
C GLY A 74 -5.14 6.58 -1.74
N ALA A 75 -5.04 5.27 -1.60
CA ALA A 75 -6.18 4.37 -1.73
C ALA A 75 -6.31 3.53 -0.45
N TRP A 76 -7.50 2.95 -0.24
CA TRP A 76 -7.80 2.21 0.98
C TRP A 76 -8.86 1.14 0.72
N VAL A 77 -8.58 -0.08 1.21
CA VAL A 77 -9.55 -1.17 1.29
C VAL A 77 -10.14 -1.21 2.70
N ALA A 78 -11.44 -0.95 2.81
CA ALA A 78 -12.14 -0.98 4.09
C ALA A 78 -12.32 -2.42 4.57
N LEU A 79 -11.65 -2.80 5.65
CA LEU A 79 -11.95 -4.01 6.41
C LEU A 79 -13.17 -3.74 7.29
N LYS A 80 -14.13 -4.66 7.27
CA LYS A 80 -15.37 -4.54 8.08
C LYS A 80 -15.21 -5.11 9.49
N GLU A 81 -14.18 -5.93 9.69
CA GLU A 81 -13.88 -6.62 10.94
C GLU A 81 -12.39 -6.53 11.23
N ALA A 82 -12.01 -6.65 12.51
CA ALA A 82 -10.61 -6.75 12.92
C ALA A 82 -9.99 -8.06 12.39
N PHE A 83 -8.68 -8.07 12.24
CA PHE A 83 -7.96 -9.28 11.86
C PHE A 83 -8.07 -10.34 12.96
N PRO A 84 -8.36 -11.62 12.61
CA PRO A 84 -8.51 -12.69 13.58
C PRO A 84 -7.17 -13.04 14.27
N ASP A 85 -6.07 -12.88 13.57
CA ASP A 85 -4.72 -13.21 14.04
C ASP A 85 -3.63 -12.39 13.34
N ALA A 86 -2.42 -12.44 13.91
CA ALA A 86 -1.27 -11.70 13.42
C ALA A 86 -0.75 -12.20 12.05
N GLU A 87 -0.93 -13.49 11.73
CA GLU A 87 -0.53 -14.04 10.43
C GLU A 87 -1.41 -13.47 9.32
N THR A 88 -2.72 -13.45 9.55
CA THR A 88 -3.68 -12.90 8.60
C THR A 88 -3.47 -11.40 8.40
N GLU A 89 -3.19 -10.64 9.46
CA GLU A 89 -2.87 -9.20 9.38
C GLU A 89 -1.60 -8.99 8.53
N ALA A 90 -0.55 -9.77 8.78
CA ALA A 90 0.72 -9.67 8.05
C ALA A 90 0.59 -10.11 6.58
N TRP A 91 -0.16 -11.19 6.31
CA TRP A 91 -0.40 -11.67 4.95
C TRP A 91 -1.12 -10.62 4.10
N VAL A 92 -2.20 -10.06 4.64
CA VAL A 92 -2.90 -8.96 3.97
C VAL A 92 -1.99 -7.75 3.81
N GLY A 93 -1.20 -7.40 4.86
CA GLY A 93 -0.27 -6.28 4.82
C GLY A 93 0.79 -6.39 3.73
N ILE A 94 1.39 -7.58 3.53
CA ILE A 94 2.47 -7.75 2.54
C ILE A 94 1.97 -7.87 1.10
N ALA A 95 0.72 -8.32 0.91
CA ALA A 95 0.17 -8.60 -0.42
C ALA A 95 0.03 -7.34 -1.29
N GLY A 96 -0.29 -6.18 -0.68
CA GLY A 96 -0.33 -4.90 -1.39
C GLY A 96 1.03 -4.51 -1.96
N PRO A 97 2.07 -4.35 -1.12
CA PRO A 97 3.42 -4.08 -1.58
C PRO A 97 3.96 -5.11 -2.59
N LEU A 98 3.64 -6.39 -2.44
CA LEU A 98 4.06 -7.42 -3.39
C LEU A 98 3.43 -7.20 -4.77
N LEU A 99 2.09 -7.09 -4.85
CA LEU A 99 1.41 -6.93 -6.14
C LEU A 99 1.71 -5.55 -6.75
N GLY A 100 1.77 -4.50 -5.94
CA GLY A 100 2.16 -3.16 -6.37
C GLY A 100 3.58 -3.11 -6.93
N SER A 101 4.51 -3.86 -6.31
CA SER A 101 5.90 -3.96 -6.78
C SER A 101 6.02 -4.74 -8.08
N LEU A 102 5.24 -5.82 -8.25
CA LEU A 102 5.18 -6.55 -9.52
C LEU A 102 4.61 -5.68 -10.65
N ALA A 103 3.60 -4.87 -10.36
CA ALA A 103 3.05 -3.93 -11.32
C ALA A 103 4.07 -2.83 -11.69
N ALA A 104 4.81 -2.30 -10.70
CA ALA A 104 5.88 -1.33 -10.95
C ALA A 104 7.02 -1.94 -11.79
N LEU A 105 7.36 -3.22 -11.55
CA LEU A 105 8.34 -3.96 -12.35
C LEU A 105 7.87 -4.14 -13.79
N GLY A 106 6.60 -4.49 -14.00
CA GLY A 106 6.00 -4.54 -15.33
C GLY A 106 6.05 -3.19 -16.04
N CYS A 107 5.75 -2.09 -15.32
CA CYS A 107 5.86 -0.74 -15.84
C CYS A 107 7.32 -0.37 -16.19
N TYR A 108 8.29 -0.80 -15.38
CA TYR A 108 9.72 -0.62 -15.65
C TYR A 108 10.16 -1.29 -16.95
N TYR A 109 9.83 -2.58 -17.15
CA TYR A 109 10.18 -3.26 -18.39
C TYR A 109 9.46 -2.68 -19.60
N LEU A 110 8.23 -2.20 -19.45
CA LEU A 110 7.52 -1.50 -20.52
C LEU A 110 8.19 -0.16 -20.83
N ALA A 111 8.71 0.55 -19.82
CA ALA A 111 9.45 1.78 -20.01
C ALA A 111 10.75 1.56 -20.80
N GLU A 112 11.51 0.51 -20.47
CA GLU A 112 12.70 0.09 -21.19
C GLU A 112 12.39 -0.29 -22.66
N TYR A 113 11.31 -1.09 -22.87
CA TYR A 113 10.92 -1.53 -24.21
C TYR A 113 10.45 -0.38 -25.12
N LEU A 114 9.76 0.62 -24.56
CA LEU A 114 9.23 1.77 -25.30
C LEU A 114 10.14 3.00 -25.28
N ASP A 115 11.31 2.91 -24.63
CA ASP A 115 12.23 4.05 -24.39
C ASP A 115 11.51 5.28 -23.81
N SER A 116 10.66 5.04 -22.79
CA SER A 116 9.76 6.05 -22.24
C SER A 116 10.21 6.54 -20.86
N SER A 117 10.76 7.73 -20.80
CA SER A 117 11.11 8.40 -19.54
C SER A 117 9.91 8.64 -18.63
N MET A 118 8.73 8.86 -19.20
CA MET A 118 7.48 9.01 -18.45
C MET A 118 7.08 7.71 -17.74
N LEU A 119 7.11 6.56 -18.42
CA LEU A 119 6.84 5.26 -17.80
C LEU A 119 7.92 4.90 -16.77
N MET A 120 9.17 5.28 -17.02
CA MET A 120 10.26 5.14 -16.05
C MET A 120 9.98 5.91 -14.76
N ALA A 121 9.48 7.15 -14.88
CA ALA A 121 9.08 7.96 -13.73
C ALA A 121 7.88 7.35 -12.98
N VAL A 122 6.91 6.77 -13.69
CA VAL A 122 5.78 6.04 -13.07
C VAL A 122 6.28 4.79 -12.33
N ALA A 123 7.17 4.01 -12.94
CA ALA A 123 7.75 2.83 -12.29
C ALA A 123 8.52 3.21 -11.02
N TYR A 124 9.33 4.28 -11.07
CA TYR A 124 10.01 4.84 -9.91
C TYR A 124 9.04 5.19 -8.79
N ALA A 125 7.97 5.93 -9.11
CA ALA A 125 6.95 6.28 -8.13
C ALA A 125 6.29 5.04 -7.53
N GLY A 126 6.01 4.01 -8.33
CA GLY A 126 5.46 2.75 -7.86
C GLY A 126 6.39 2.03 -6.87
N PHE A 127 7.68 1.88 -7.18
CA PHE A 127 8.65 1.28 -6.27
C PHE A 127 8.79 2.09 -4.98
N PHE A 128 8.91 3.42 -5.09
CA PHE A 128 9.01 4.30 -3.95
C PHE A 128 7.79 4.25 -3.03
N LEU A 129 6.57 4.28 -3.60
CA LEU A 129 5.33 4.18 -2.82
C LEU A 129 5.22 2.85 -2.06
N ASN A 130 5.57 1.73 -2.72
CA ASN A 130 5.59 0.43 -2.06
C ASN A 130 6.66 0.38 -0.95
N LEU A 131 7.84 0.94 -1.17
CA LEU A 131 8.90 1.04 -0.16
C LEU A 131 8.47 1.91 1.02
N PHE A 132 7.84 3.05 0.76
CA PHE A 132 7.31 3.94 1.80
C PHE A 132 6.26 3.22 2.66
N ASN A 133 5.37 2.45 2.04
CA ASN A 133 4.36 1.65 2.77
C ASN A 133 4.98 0.55 3.63
N LEU A 134 6.23 0.15 3.39
CA LEU A 134 6.95 -0.80 4.24
C LEU A 134 7.62 -0.16 5.47
N ILE A 135 7.54 1.15 5.69
CA ILE A 135 7.97 1.74 6.96
C ILE A 135 7.21 1.02 8.10
N PRO A 136 7.93 0.48 9.12
CA PRO A 136 7.35 -0.40 10.12
C PRO A 136 6.55 0.34 11.19
N ILE A 137 5.46 1.00 10.77
CA ILE A 137 4.59 1.78 11.66
C ILE A 137 3.16 1.78 11.11
N PRO A 138 2.11 1.51 11.93
CA PRO A 138 0.75 1.74 11.47
C PRO A 138 0.50 3.25 11.23
N PRO A 139 -0.32 3.65 10.26
CA PRO A 139 -1.22 2.84 9.45
C PRO A 139 -0.60 2.16 8.23
N LEU A 140 0.71 2.34 8.00
CA LEU A 140 1.41 1.77 6.85
C LEU A 140 1.47 0.22 6.92
N ASP A 141 1.64 -0.42 5.77
CA ASP A 141 1.63 -1.88 5.68
C ASP A 141 2.78 -2.55 6.43
N GLY A 142 3.94 -1.88 6.48
CA GLY A 142 5.07 -2.31 7.31
C GLY A 142 4.68 -2.48 8.79
N GLY A 143 3.79 -1.62 9.30
CA GLY A 143 3.24 -1.75 10.64
C GLY A 143 2.38 -3.01 10.81
N ARG A 144 1.61 -3.40 9.79
CA ARG A 144 0.80 -4.63 9.79
C ARG A 144 1.66 -5.88 9.67
N ILE A 145 2.64 -5.87 8.77
CA ILE A 145 3.54 -7.02 8.54
C ILE A 145 4.35 -7.30 9.80
N THR A 146 4.87 -6.28 10.43
CA THR A 146 5.74 -6.41 11.61
C THR A 146 5.02 -6.88 12.86
N VAL A 147 3.68 -6.91 12.90
CA VAL A 147 2.91 -7.58 13.96
C VAL A 147 3.27 -9.08 14.05
N ALA A 148 3.45 -9.76 12.91
CA ALA A 148 3.86 -11.17 12.88
C ALA A 148 5.32 -11.37 13.32
N ILE A 149 6.17 -10.36 13.19
CA ILE A 149 7.59 -10.44 13.56
C ILE A 149 7.78 -9.97 15.00
N SER A 150 7.58 -8.69 15.25
CA SER A 150 7.61 -8.06 16.56
C SER A 150 7.07 -6.63 16.50
N ARG A 151 6.12 -6.27 17.35
CA ARG A 151 5.67 -4.86 17.48
C ARG A 151 6.78 -3.91 17.95
N LYS A 152 7.86 -4.41 18.55
CA LYS A 152 9.00 -3.57 18.92
C LYS A 152 9.67 -2.89 17.73
N ILE A 153 9.50 -3.45 16.53
CA ILE A 153 10.00 -2.87 15.27
C ILE A 153 9.33 -1.53 14.97
N TRP A 154 8.11 -1.26 15.46
CA TRP A 154 7.46 0.05 15.34
C TRP A 154 8.28 1.21 15.91
N TYR A 155 9.09 0.95 16.96
CA TYR A 155 10.01 1.96 17.49
C TYR A 155 11.08 2.40 16.49
N LEU A 156 11.42 1.57 15.48
CA LEU A 156 12.29 1.95 14.37
C LEU A 156 11.53 2.77 13.32
N GLY A 157 10.23 2.52 13.16
CA GLY A 157 9.38 3.27 12.23
C GLY A 157 9.17 4.73 12.64
N ILE A 158 9.15 5.02 13.96
CA ILE A 158 8.97 6.39 14.46
C ILE A 158 10.08 7.34 13.95
N PRO A 159 11.38 7.09 14.23
CA PRO A 159 12.43 7.99 13.75
C PRO A 159 12.54 8.02 12.23
N LEU A 160 12.24 6.92 11.53
CA LEU A 160 12.23 6.92 10.06
C LEU A 160 11.14 7.84 9.51
N LEU A 161 9.91 7.74 10.03
CA LEU A 161 8.80 8.58 9.59
C LEU A 161 9.02 10.06 9.96
N LEU A 162 9.52 10.34 11.16
CA LEU A 162 9.83 11.70 11.60
C LEU A 162 11.00 12.29 10.82
N GLY A 163 12.03 11.50 10.51
CA GLY A 163 13.15 11.92 9.66
C GLY A 163 12.68 12.25 8.25
N PHE A 164 11.80 11.41 7.67
CA PHE A 164 11.22 11.67 6.36
C PHE A 164 10.35 12.95 6.38
N PHE A 165 9.56 13.17 7.43
CA PHE A 165 8.78 14.39 7.60
C PHE A 165 9.68 15.63 7.75
N TYR A 166 10.79 15.52 8.50
CA TYR A 166 11.75 16.62 8.67
C TYR A 166 12.41 17.03 7.35
N LEU A 167 12.78 16.04 6.52
CA LEU A 167 13.44 16.29 5.22
C LEU A 167 12.44 16.79 4.15
N HIS A 168 11.21 16.30 4.20
CA HIS A 168 10.16 16.58 3.21
C HIS A 168 8.84 16.95 3.89
N PRO A 169 8.76 18.11 4.56
CA PRO A 169 7.55 18.50 5.29
C PRO A 169 6.38 18.65 4.33
N SER A 170 5.30 17.92 4.59
CA SER A 170 4.06 18.01 3.82
C SER A 170 2.84 17.78 4.69
N PRO A 171 1.68 18.38 4.37
CA PRO A 171 0.44 18.15 5.10
C PRO A 171 0.04 16.67 5.15
N LEU A 172 0.29 15.93 4.07
CA LEU A 172 0.02 14.50 4.00
C LEU A 172 0.87 13.71 5.01
N LEU A 173 2.18 13.96 5.06
CA LEU A 173 3.07 13.30 6.03
C LEU A 173 2.71 13.66 7.47
N LEU A 174 2.26 14.89 7.73
CA LEU A 174 1.75 15.27 9.04
C LEU A 174 0.53 14.42 9.43
N ILE A 175 -0.42 14.23 8.51
CA ILE A 175 -1.59 13.37 8.74
C ILE A 175 -1.14 11.94 9.04
N VAL A 176 -0.20 11.40 8.27
CA VAL A 176 0.35 10.04 8.50
C VAL A 176 1.01 9.95 9.88
N CYS A 177 1.79 10.94 10.30
CA CYS A 177 2.40 10.99 11.63
C CYS A 177 1.34 10.99 12.74
N LEU A 178 0.28 11.80 12.62
CA LEU A 178 -0.81 11.87 13.60
C LEU A 178 -1.59 10.55 13.65
N LEU A 179 -1.88 9.95 12.52
CA LEU A 179 -2.53 8.64 12.46
C LEU A 179 -1.64 7.55 13.06
N ALA A 180 -0.34 7.57 12.80
CA ALA A 180 0.62 6.64 13.40
C ALA A 180 0.62 6.76 14.93
N ALA A 181 0.72 7.97 15.44
CA ALA A 181 0.67 8.22 16.89
C ALA A 181 -0.63 7.73 17.52
N SER A 182 -1.79 8.01 16.88
CA SER A 182 -3.10 7.57 17.36
C SER A 182 -3.23 6.05 17.37
N GLN A 183 -2.76 5.35 16.32
CA GLN A 183 -2.85 3.89 16.23
C GLN A 183 -1.88 3.19 17.19
N ILE A 184 -0.66 3.70 17.37
CA ILE A 184 0.27 3.17 18.38
C ILE A 184 -0.35 3.31 19.76
N TRP A 185 -0.94 4.47 20.05
CA TRP A 185 -1.61 4.70 21.34
C TRP A 185 -2.80 3.77 21.55
N ALA A 186 -3.65 3.58 20.55
CA ALA A 186 -4.80 2.68 20.62
C ALA A 186 -4.36 1.22 20.84
N ARG A 187 -3.34 0.77 20.10
CA ARG A 187 -2.86 -0.63 20.12
C ARG A 187 -1.86 -0.94 21.26
N ARG A 188 -1.47 0.04 22.07
CA ARG A 188 -0.47 -0.16 23.16
C ARG A 188 -0.87 -1.20 24.20
N LYS A 189 -2.18 -1.37 24.43
CA LYS A 189 -2.74 -2.32 25.40
C LYS A 189 -3.11 -3.67 24.78
N GLU A 190 -3.13 -3.76 23.45
CA GLU A 190 -3.44 -5.00 22.77
C GLU A 190 -2.22 -5.92 22.80
N THR A 191 -2.35 -7.12 23.30
CA THR A 191 -1.37 -8.18 23.11
C THR A 191 -1.66 -8.86 21.79
N PRO A 192 -0.74 -8.82 20.78
CA PRO A 192 -0.95 -9.60 19.58
C PRO A 192 -1.07 -11.07 19.95
N ASN A 193 -2.03 -11.77 19.35
CA ASN A 193 -2.12 -13.21 19.49
C ASN A 193 -0.99 -13.88 18.69
N LEU A 194 0.24 -13.73 19.20
CA LEU A 194 1.47 -14.29 18.62
C LEU A 194 1.65 -15.78 18.95
N THR A 195 0.82 -16.33 19.83
CA THR A 195 0.89 -17.73 20.28
C THR A 195 0.58 -18.71 19.15
N ALA A 196 -0.10 -18.26 18.10
CA ALA A 196 -0.42 -19.07 16.92
C ALA A 196 0.70 -19.11 15.86
N LEU A 197 1.70 -18.18 15.92
CA LEU A 197 2.78 -18.15 14.93
C LEU A 197 3.94 -19.04 15.32
N THR A 198 4.19 -20.07 14.52
CA THR A 198 5.38 -20.91 14.65
C THR A 198 6.66 -20.11 14.39
N PRO A 199 7.81 -20.49 14.98
CA PRO A 199 9.09 -19.82 14.69
C PRO A 199 9.43 -19.80 13.20
N GLY A 200 9.08 -20.87 12.46
CA GLY A 200 9.27 -20.96 11.01
C GLY A 200 8.46 -19.91 10.25
N LYS A 201 7.19 -19.73 10.61
CA LYS A 201 6.34 -18.68 10.00
C LYS A 201 6.85 -17.28 10.30
N ARG A 202 7.32 -17.06 11.52
CA ARG A 202 7.92 -15.76 11.88
C ARG A 202 9.17 -15.47 11.06
N LEU A 203 10.03 -16.47 10.84
CA LEU A 203 11.20 -16.34 9.97
C LEU A 203 10.80 -16.06 8.53
N GLU A 204 9.78 -16.76 8.00
CA GLU A 204 9.24 -16.54 6.65
C GLU A 204 8.83 -15.06 6.44
N TYR A 205 8.00 -14.51 7.33
CA TYR A 205 7.60 -13.10 7.25
C TYR A 205 8.78 -12.13 7.42
N THR A 206 9.76 -12.49 8.25
CA THR A 206 10.97 -11.66 8.43
C THR A 206 11.77 -11.60 7.13
N LEU A 207 12.01 -12.75 6.49
CA LEU A 207 12.75 -12.83 5.23
C LEU A 207 12.00 -12.13 4.09
N LEU A 208 10.69 -12.33 3.98
CA LEU A 208 9.86 -11.67 2.98
C LEU A 208 9.87 -10.14 3.16
N TYR A 209 9.70 -9.67 4.38
CA TYR A 209 9.65 -8.26 4.68
C TYR A 209 10.97 -7.54 4.40
N PHE A 210 12.08 -8.02 4.98
CA PHE A 210 13.38 -7.40 4.77
C PHE A 210 13.92 -7.63 3.35
N GLY A 211 13.63 -8.78 2.74
CA GLY A 211 13.95 -9.04 1.33
C GLY A 211 13.23 -8.08 0.39
N LEU A 212 11.95 -7.81 0.63
CA LEU A 212 11.18 -6.86 -0.17
C LEU A 212 11.68 -5.42 0.02
N ILE A 213 12.01 -5.01 1.25
CA ILE A 213 12.62 -3.70 1.53
C ILE A 213 13.95 -3.56 0.78
N ALA A 214 14.84 -4.55 0.88
CA ALA A 214 16.15 -4.51 0.23
C ALA A 214 16.01 -4.40 -1.30
N TRP A 215 15.13 -5.22 -1.89
CA TRP A 215 14.88 -5.20 -3.33
C TRP A 215 14.28 -3.87 -3.79
N LEU A 216 13.24 -3.36 -3.10
CA LEU A 216 12.62 -2.09 -3.43
C LEU A 216 13.57 -0.90 -3.26
N SER A 217 14.43 -0.94 -2.24
CA SER A 217 15.45 0.10 -2.04
C SER A 217 16.44 0.11 -3.21
N LEU A 218 16.88 -1.06 -3.66
CA LEU A 218 17.77 -1.19 -4.82
C LEU A 218 17.11 -0.66 -6.10
N MET A 219 15.86 -1.07 -6.38
CA MET A 219 15.13 -0.62 -7.56
C MET A 219 14.90 0.90 -7.54
N THR A 220 14.49 1.45 -6.39
CA THR A 220 14.28 2.88 -6.23
C THR A 220 15.58 3.66 -6.43
N TYR A 221 16.71 3.18 -5.88
CA TYR A 221 18.01 3.80 -6.03
C TYR A 221 18.48 3.80 -7.49
N ASN A 222 18.39 2.66 -8.18
CA ASN A 222 18.81 2.52 -9.58
C ASN A 222 17.98 3.43 -10.51
N LEU A 223 16.66 3.46 -10.33
CA LEU A 223 15.79 4.29 -11.16
C LEU A 223 15.96 5.78 -10.87
N HIS A 224 16.26 6.14 -9.63
CA HIS A 224 16.58 7.54 -9.29
C HIS A 224 17.82 8.03 -10.05
N GLY A 225 18.86 7.21 -10.10
CA GLY A 225 20.08 7.51 -10.87
C GLY A 225 19.81 7.63 -12.37
N ALA A 226 19.03 6.69 -12.93
CA ALA A 226 18.64 6.72 -14.33
C ALA A 226 17.84 7.99 -14.68
N LEU A 227 16.83 8.35 -13.87
CA LEU A 227 16.03 9.55 -14.10
C LEU A 227 16.85 10.87 -13.96
N ALA A 228 17.88 10.89 -13.12
CA ALA A 228 18.77 12.03 -13.00
C ALA A 228 19.64 12.26 -14.27
N SER A 229 19.93 11.19 -15.01
CA SER A 229 20.72 11.28 -16.26
C SER A 229 19.90 11.77 -17.46
N PHE A 230 18.56 11.77 -17.38
CA PHE A 230 17.68 12.36 -18.40
C PHE A 230 17.43 13.88 -18.23
N ARG A 231 18.00 14.51 -17.22
CA ARG A 231 17.97 15.97 -17.00
C ARG A 231 19.20 16.62 -17.56
#